data_5d9db54018a6ea71cf1a77b69a844eaf
#
_entry.id   5d9db54018a6ea71cf1a77b69a844eaf
#
_cell.length_a   1.000
_cell.length_b   1.000
_cell.length_c   1.000
_cell.angle_alpha   90.00
_cell.angle_beta   90.00
_cell.angle_gamma   90.00
#
_symmetry.space_group_name_H-M   'P 1'
#
loop_
_entity.id
_entity.type
_entity.pdbx_description
1 polymer ?
#
loop_
_entity_poly.entity_id
_entity_poly.type
_entity_poly.pdbx_seq_one_letter_code
_entity_poly.pdbx_strand_id
1 'polypeptide(L)'
;PQGFTLVALLSESHFSFHTFPERGVISFDFFTCGKVNPKVALKILRKEIDHKRVVTNAFDRSSIGLYDDIYSTPGQKKFYVVKDVLEKFTSKVGQFVEIMDLEEFGNALFIDHEIQVAEKDEKIYSSNFFKSSYDLSKKNNNVAIIGGGDGGVARACLENNSNYIDWFELDPEIVDVCYRHLPKVCSKVKKSNKIKTFW
;
A
#
# COMPACT_ATOMS: atom_id res chain seq x y z
N PRO A 1 43.19 -3.06 -0.69
CA PRO A 1 41.91 -3.70 -0.94
C PRO A 1 42.14 -4.97 -1.74
N GLN A 2 41.64 -6.06 -1.26
CA GLN A 2 41.85 -7.37 -1.88
C GLN A 2 40.61 -7.88 -2.61
N GLY A 3 39.55 -7.10 -2.60
CA GLY A 3 38.34 -7.42 -3.32
C GLY A 3 38.36 -6.95 -4.78
N PHE A 4 37.46 -7.49 -5.57
CA PHE A 4 37.28 -7.04 -6.95
C PHE A 4 35.82 -6.71 -7.22
N THR A 5 35.61 -5.88 -8.24
CA THR A 5 34.30 -5.52 -8.78
C THR A 5 34.23 -5.99 -10.22
N LEU A 6 33.12 -6.60 -10.57
CA LEU A 6 32.81 -6.99 -11.95
C LEU A 6 31.44 -6.42 -12.30
N VAL A 7 31.32 -5.82 -13.48
CA VAL A 7 30.04 -5.43 -14.07
C VAL A 7 29.97 -6.07 -15.46
N ALA A 8 28.92 -6.81 -15.72
CA ALA A 8 28.66 -7.39 -17.03
C ALA A 8 27.37 -6.78 -17.62
N LEU A 9 27.50 -6.28 -18.84
CA LEU A 9 26.39 -5.80 -19.65
C LEU A 9 25.95 -6.89 -20.62
N LEU A 10 24.67 -7.20 -20.61
CA LEU A 10 24.01 -8.12 -21.52
C LEU A 10 23.02 -7.31 -22.36
N SER A 11 22.54 -7.84 -23.48
CA SER A 11 21.69 -7.05 -24.42
C SER A 11 20.48 -6.39 -23.76
N GLU A 12 19.85 -7.04 -22.79
CA GLU A 12 18.66 -6.53 -22.07
C GLU A 12 18.80 -6.60 -20.55
N SER A 13 20.02 -6.86 -20.08
CA SER A 13 20.25 -7.16 -18.67
C SER A 13 21.63 -6.70 -18.24
N HIS A 14 21.86 -6.63 -16.95
CA HIS A 14 23.21 -6.48 -16.41
C HIS A 14 23.30 -7.18 -15.06
N PHE A 15 24.52 -7.48 -14.66
CA PHE A 15 24.79 -7.84 -13.28
C PHE A 15 26.06 -7.16 -12.76
N SER A 16 26.11 -6.90 -11.48
CA SER A 16 27.30 -6.47 -10.79
C SER A 16 27.65 -7.42 -9.65
N PHE A 17 28.94 -7.52 -9.39
CA PHE A 17 29.47 -8.41 -8.38
C PHE A 17 30.61 -7.70 -7.65
N HIS A 18 30.49 -7.55 -6.33
CA HIS A 18 31.50 -6.92 -5.49
C HIS A 18 31.91 -7.89 -4.39
N THR A 19 33.21 -8.11 -4.26
CA THR A 19 33.73 -8.94 -3.17
C THR A 19 34.39 -8.10 -2.10
N PHE A 20 34.13 -8.47 -0.85
CA PHE A 20 34.73 -7.87 0.34
C PHE A 20 35.38 -8.97 1.18
N PRO A 21 36.57 -9.48 0.78
CA PRO A 21 37.20 -10.61 1.46
C PRO A 21 37.44 -10.39 2.94
N GLU A 22 37.76 -9.16 3.32
CA GLU A 22 37.98 -8.75 4.71
C GLU A 22 36.74 -8.86 5.60
N ARG A 23 35.55 -8.93 4.98
CA ARG A 23 34.25 -9.11 5.66
C ARG A 23 33.65 -10.50 5.41
N GLY A 24 34.27 -11.28 4.52
CA GLY A 24 33.67 -12.53 4.03
C GLY A 24 32.31 -12.32 3.36
N VAL A 25 32.15 -11.19 2.64
CA VAL A 25 30.89 -10.78 2.03
C VAL A 25 31.05 -10.63 0.53
N ILE A 26 30.03 -11.05 -0.19
CA ILE A 26 29.84 -10.80 -1.61
C ILE A 26 28.50 -10.07 -1.78
N SER A 27 28.51 -8.94 -2.49
CA SER A 27 27.30 -8.25 -2.93
C SER A 27 27.08 -8.56 -4.41
N PHE A 28 25.85 -8.91 -4.74
CA PHE A 28 25.46 -9.25 -6.10
C PHE A 28 24.16 -8.53 -6.45
N ASP A 29 24.15 -7.81 -7.57
CA ASP A 29 22.95 -7.22 -8.16
C ASP A 29 22.74 -7.81 -9.55
N PHE A 30 21.51 -8.22 -9.84
CA PHE A 30 21.11 -8.76 -11.13
C PHE A 30 19.82 -8.09 -11.60
N PHE A 31 19.91 -7.44 -12.74
CA PHE A 31 18.78 -6.83 -13.41
C PHE A 31 18.49 -7.52 -14.73
N THR A 32 17.22 -7.80 -15.00
CA THR A 32 16.75 -8.35 -16.28
C THR A 32 15.48 -7.66 -16.72
N CYS A 33 15.43 -7.25 -18.00
CA CYS A 33 14.21 -6.78 -18.67
C CYS A 33 13.46 -7.94 -19.35
N GLY A 34 14.07 -9.11 -19.45
CA GLY A 34 13.51 -10.27 -20.15
C GLY A 34 12.54 -11.10 -19.30
N LYS A 35 11.95 -12.11 -19.93
CA LYS A 35 11.01 -13.05 -19.27
C LYS A 35 11.70 -14.03 -18.29
N VAL A 36 13.00 -13.92 -18.12
CA VAL A 36 13.77 -14.84 -17.25
C VAL A 36 13.54 -14.46 -15.80
N ASN A 37 13.12 -15.44 -15.00
CA ASN A 37 12.94 -15.21 -13.57
C ASN A 37 14.30 -15.03 -12.87
N PRO A 38 14.57 -13.89 -12.19
CA PRO A 38 15.84 -13.63 -11.49
C PRO A 38 16.20 -14.69 -10.44
N LYS A 39 15.20 -15.42 -9.90
CA LYS A 39 15.44 -16.52 -8.96
C LYS A 39 16.29 -17.67 -9.55
N VAL A 40 16.33 -17.79 -10.88
CA VAL A 40 17.19 -18.78 -11.55
C VAL A 40 18.66 -18.43 -11.36
N ALA A 41 19.05 -17.16 -11.57
CA ALA A 41 20.40 -16.68 -11.32
C ALA A 41 20.82 -16.89 -9.86
N LEU A 42 19.93 -16.54 -8.92
CA LEU A 42 20.18 -16.77 -7.50
C LEU A 42 20.37 -18.25 -7.14
N LYS A 43 19.61 -19.15 -7.77
CA LYS A 43 19.75 -20.61 -7.55
C LYS A 43 21.13 -21.11 -8.04
N ILE A 44 21.60 -20.60 -9.17
CA ILE A 44 22.93 -20.94 -9.72
C ILE A 44 24.01 -20.42 -8.77
N LEU A 45 23.96 -19.17 -8.37
CA LEU A 45 24.94 -18.58 -7.45
C LEU A 45 25.04 -19.33 -6.13
N ARG A 46 23.90 -19.71 -5.55
CA ARG A 46 23.87 -20.52 -4.31
C ARG A 46 24.51 -21.89 -4.44
N LYS A 47 24.51 -22.45 -5.64
CA LYS A 47 25.16 -23.74 -5.92
C LYS A 47 26.67 -23.61 -6.11
N GLU A 48 27.08 -22.51 -6.74
CA GLU A 48 28.50 -22.35 -7.16
C GLU A 48 29.34 -21.61 -6.09
N ILE A 49 28.71 -20.88 -5.17
CA ILE A 49 29.41 -20.11 -4.14
C ILE A 49 29.11 -20.70 -2.78
N ASP A 50 30.17 -21.17 -2.10
CA ASP A 50 30.02 -21.61 -0.70
C ASP A 50 29.63 -20.42 0.21
N HIS A 51 28.60 -20.60 1.00
CA HIS A 51 28.04 -19.51 1.79
C HIS A 51 27.35 -20.00 3.09
N LYS A 52 27.44 -19.18 4.14
CA LYS A 52 26.74 -19.44 5.42
C LYS A 52 25.35 -18.81 5.45
N ARG A 53 25.17 -17.66 4.83
CA ARG A 53 23.93 -16.89 4.85
C ARG A 53 23.75 -16.13 3.53
N VAL A 54 22.51 -16.08 3.04
CA VAL A 54 22.13 -15.25 1.89
C VAL A 54 20.96 -14.37 2.30
N VAL A 55 21.08 -13.08 2.04
CA VAL A 55 19.99 -12.09 2.15
C VAL A 55 19.67 -11.62 0.74
N THR A 56 18.42 -11.60 0.36
CA THR A 56 17.99 -11.21 -0.98
C THR A 56 16.81 -10.26 -0.90
N ASN A 57 16.87 -9.20 -1.70
CA ASN A 57 15.73 -8.34 -2.01
C ASN A 57 15.46 -8.44 -3.51
N ALA A 58 14.20 -8.45 -3.91
CA ALA A 58 13.81 -8.43 -5.30
C ALA A 58 12.79 -7.30 -5.51
N PHE A 59 13.04 -6.50 -6.55
CA PHE A 59 12.17 -5.40 -6.93
C PHE A 59 11.72 -5.62 -8.36
N ASP A 60 10.42 -5.52 -8.60
CA ASP A 60 9.87 -5.48 -9.94
C ASP A 60 9.98 -4.05 -10.47
N ARG A 61 10.84 -3.85 -11.48
CA ARG A 61 11.01 -2.55 -12.14
C ARG A 61 9.98 -2.29 -13.25
N SER A 62 9.08 -3.23 -13.50
CA SER A 62 7.92 -3.00 -14.38
C SER A 62 6.83 -2.18 -13.68
N SER A 63 6.87 -2.07 -12.35
CA SER A 63 6.04 -1.15 -11.58
C SER A 63 6.43 0.30 -11.87
N ILE A 64 5.47 1.21 -11.82
CA ILE A 64 5.67 2.65 -12.10
C ILE A 64 6.70 3.29 -11.15
N GLY A 65 6.93 2.72 -9.98
CA GLY A 65 7.96 3.20 -9.07
C GLY A 65 7.77 2.83 -7.61
N LEU A 66 8.66 3.36 -6.81
CA LEU A 66 8.58 3.32 -5.37
C LEU A 66 8.00 4.64 -4.88
N TYR A 67 6.99 4.57 -4.05
CA TYR A 67 6.39 5.73 -3.40
C TYR A 67 6.87 5.77 -1.95
N ASP A 68 7.64 6.81 -1.60
CA ASP A 68 8.16 6.99 -0.24
C ASP A 68 7.03 7.36 0.72
N ASP A 69 6.94 6.64 1.83
CA ASP A 69 6.07 7.01 2.94
C ASP A 69 6.69 8.21 3.69
N ILE A 70 5.94 9.29 3.86
CA ILE A 70 6.42 10.51 4.53
C ILE A 70 6.76 10.29 6.01
N TYR A 71 6.20 9.25 6.62
CA TYR A 71 6.48 8.86 8.02
C TYR A 71 7.66 7.90 8.16
N SER A 72 8.54 7.82 7.17
CA SER A 72 9.82 7.15 7.33
C SER A 72 10.60 7.77 8.49
N THR A 73 10.95 6.98 9.50
CA THR A 73 11.70 7.45 10.66
C THR A 73 13.21 7.36 10.43
N PRO A 74 14.05 8.12 11.16
CA PRO A 74 15.49 7.94 11.10
C PRO A 74 15.90 6.48 11.32
N GLY A 75 16.63 5.92 10.36
CA GLY A 75 17.05 4.52 10.39
C GLY A 75 16.04 3.51 9.83
N GLN A 76 14.83 3.95 9.47
CA GLN A 76 13.82 3.11 8.81
C GLN A 76 13.23 3.86 7.62
N LYS A 77 13.32 3.27 6.43
CA LYS A 77 12.61 3.74 5.25
C LYS A 77 11.45 2.81 4.92
N LYS A 78 10.29 3.40 4.66
CA LYS A 78 9.08 2.70 4.27
C LYS A 78 8.64 3.21 2.90
N PHE A 79 8.37 2.32 1.99
CA PHE A 79 7.91 2.66 0.64
C PHE A 79 6.93 1.61 0.12
N TYR A 80 6.08 2.04 -0.80
CA TYR A 80 5.11 1.20 -1.50
C TYR A 80 5.55 0.99 -2.94
N VAL A 81 5.35 -0.23 -3.45
CA VAL A 81 5.54 -0.54 -4.88
C VAL A 81 4.25 -0.18 -5.61
N VAL A 82 4.33 0.82 -6.47
CA VAL A 82 3.20 1.33 -7.25
C VAL A 82 3.17 0.66 -8.62
N LYS A 83 2.05 0.06 -8.98
CA LYS A 83 1.80 -0.48 -10.32
C LYS A 83 1.20 0.55 -11.23
N ASP A 84 0.24 1.33 -10.72
CA ASP A 84 -0.45 2.35 -11.49
C ASP A 84 -0.88 3.52 -10.59
N VAL A 85 -0.95 4.70 -11.18
CA VAL A 85 -1.52 5.90 -10.57
C VAL A 85 -2.86 6.14 -11.22
N LEU A 86 -3.93 5.81 -10.48
CA LEU A 86 -5.29 5.82 -11.02
C LEU A 86 -5.89 7.22 -11.10
N GLU A 87 -5.64 8.05 -10.11
CA GLU A 87 -6.11 9.44 -10.07
C GLU A 87 -5.24 10.29 -9.15
N LYS A 88 -5.00 11.57 -9.51
CA LYS A 88 -4.35 12.59 -8.68
C LYS A 88 -5.02 13.93 -8.87
N PHE A 89 -5.29 14.62 -7.77
CA PHE A 89 -5.83 15.97 -7.80
C PHE A 89 -5.62 16.69 -6.47
N THR A 90 -5.79 18.00 -6.46
CA THR A 90 -5.94 18.78 -5.24
C THR A 90 -7.42 19.09 -5.07
N SER A 91 -7.99 18.71 -3.95
CA SER A 91 -9.41 18.91 -3.67
C SER A 91 -9.72 20.38 -3.38
N LYS A 92 -11.01 20.75 -3.39
CA LYS A 92 -11.46 22.11 -3.09
C LYS A 92 -11.13 22.59 -1.69
N VAL A 93 -10.96 21.65 -0.74
CA VAL A 93 -10.54 21.97 0.63
C VAL A 93 -9.01 22.01 0.77
N GLY A 94 -8.26 21.78 -0.33
CA GLY A 94 -6.80 21.94 -0.39
C GLY A 94 -5.99 20.68 -0.08
N GLN A 95 -6.62 19.51 0.05
CA GLN A 95 -5.92 18.24 0.25
C GLN A 95 -5.37 17.70 -1.07
N PHE A 96 -4.13 17.24 -1.09
CA PHE A 96 -3.56 16.54 -2.24
C PHE A 96 -3.92 15.06 -2.18
N VAL A 97 -4.75 14.62 -3.11
CA VAL A 97 -5.34 13.28 -3.15
C VAL A 97 -4.71 12.45 -4.24
N GLU A 98 -4.31 11.24 -3.91
CA GLU A 98 -3.76 10.27 -4.84
C GLU A 98 -4.43 8.91 -4.64
N ILE A 99 -4.87 8.29 -5.73
CA ILE A 99 -5.31 6.89 -5.74
C ILE A 99 -4.31 6.09 -6.55
N MET A 100 -3.73 5.07 -5.94
CA MET A 100 -2.71 4.22 -6.54
C MET A 100 -3.07 2.74 -6.44
N ASP A 101 -2.77 1.95 -7.48
CA ASP A 101 -2.74 0.49 -7.38
C ASP A 101 -1.38 0.06 -6.85
N LEU A 102 -1.36 -0.45 -5.64
CA LEU A 102 -0.17 -0.96 -4.96
C LEU A 102 -0.05 -2.47 -5.17
N GLU A 103 1.17 -2.97 -5.36
CA GLU A 103 1.41 -4.40 -5.61
C GLU A 103 0.89 -5.28 -4.47
N GLU A 104 1.17 -4.92 -3.22
CA GLU A 104 0.81 -5.72 -2.05
C GLU A 104 -0.60 -5.40 -1.51
N PHE A 105 -1.09 -4.16 -1.68
CA PHE A 105 -2.27 -3.67 -0.97
C PHE A 105 -3.50 -3.42 -1.86
N GLY A 106 -3.35 -3.53 -3.21
CA GLY A 106 -4.40 -3.17 -4.16
C GLY A 106 -4.60 -1.65 -4.21
N ASN A 107 -5.78 -1.20 -4.58
CA ASN A 107 -6.06 0.22 -4.64
C ASN A 107 -6.00 0.86 -3.25
N ALA A 108 -5.31 1.98 -3.16
CA ALA A 108 -5.08 2.73 -1.93
C ALA A 108 -5.31 4.22 -2.12
N LEU A 109 -5.86 4.86 -1.09
CA LEU A 109 -6.01 6.31 -0.98
C LEU A 109 -4.83 6.89 -0.21
N PHE A 110 -4.22 7.91 -0.77
CA PHE A 110 -3.25 8.76 -0.09
C PHE A 110 -3.80 10.19 -0.04
N ILE A 111 -3.59 10.85 1.10
CA ILE A 111 -3.88 12.28 1.28
C ILE A 111 -2.59 12.92 1.80
N ASP A 112 -2.14 13.98 1.13
CA ASP A 112 -0.90 14.69 1.46
C ASP A 112 0.30 13.75 1.62
N HIS A 113 0.41 12.76 0.72
CA HIS A 113 1.45 11.73 0.67
C HIS A 113 1.40 10.68 1.80
N GLU A 114 0.35 10.68 2.62
CA GLU A 114 0.12 9.68 3.66
C GLU A 114 -0.93 8.67 3.22
N ILE A 115 -0.66 7.37 3.39
CA ILE A 115 -1.66 6.35 3.15
C ILE A 115 -2.79 6.43 4.19
N GLN A 116 -4.02 6.53 3.72
CA GLN A 116 -5.21 6.59 4.56
C GLN A 116 -5.90 5.23 4.65
N VAL A 117 -6.03 4.55 3.51
CA VAL A 117 -6.71 3.26 3.42
C VAL A 117 -6.20 2.49 2.20
N ALA A 118 -6.18 1.16 2.30
CA ALA A 118 -5.94 0.26 1.18
C ALA A 118 -6.91 -0.92 1.19
N GLU A 119 -7.28 -1.42 0.01
CA GLU A 119 -8.32 -2.46 -0.14
C GLU A 119 -8.04 -3.74 0.66
N LYS A 120 -6.77 -4.12 0.80
CA LYS A 120 -6.38 -5.41 1.37
C LYS A 120 -6.55 -5.49 2.88
N ASP A 121 -6.29 -4.42 3.60
CA ASP A 121 -6.27 -4.39 5.07
C ASP A 121 -7.36 -3.52 5.70
N GLU A 122 -8.04 -2.70 4.90
CA GLU A 122 -9.10 -1.79 5.35
C GLU A 122 -10.13 -2.49 6.24
N LYS A 123 -10.58 -3.69 5.82
CA LYS A 123 -11.62 -4.42 6.55
C LYS A 123 -11.19 -4.76 7.98
N ILE A 124 -9.92 -5.05 8.20
CA ILE A 124 -9.37 -5.31 9.53
C ILE A 124 -9.43 -4.04 10.38
N TYR A 125 -8.97 -2.92 9.80
CA TYR A 125 -8.98 -1.62 10.46
C TYR A 125 -10.40 -1.19 10.85
N SER A 126 -11.29 -1.06 9.86
CA SER A 126 -12.65 -0.54 10.07
C SER A 126 -13.49 -1.41 11.00
N SER A 127 -13.34 -2.74 10.92
CA SER A 127 -14.06 -3.65 11.83
C SER A 127 -13.57 -3.55 13.27
N ASN A 128 -12.26 -3.40 13.48
CA ASN A 128 -11.70 -3.24 14.82
C ASN A 128 -12.01 -1.85 15.39
N PHE A 129 -11.93 -0.80 14.56
CA PHE A 129 -12.30 0.55 14.95
C PHE A 129 -13.76 0.61 15.42
N PHE A 130 -14.69 0.04 14.64
CA PHE A 130 -16.08 -0.08 15.03
C PHE A 130 -16.25 -0.83 16.35
N LYS A 131 -15.67 -2.02 16.49
CA LYS A 131 -15.79 -2.85 17.71
C LYS A 131 -15.25 -2.17 18.96
N SER A 132 -14.16 -1.41 18.85
CA SER A 132 -13.56 -0.70 19.98
C SER A 132 -14.36 0.53 20.40
N SER A 133 -15.12 1.12 19.48
CA SER A 133 -15.88 2.35 19.70
C SER A 133 -17.35 2.10 20.09
N TYR A 134 -17.80 0.83 20.03
CA TYR A 134 -19.22 0.52 20.03
C TYR A 134 -19.61 -0.54 21.07
N ASP A 135 -20.60 -0.21 21.92
CA ASP A 135 -21.20 -1.15 22.87
C ASP A 135 -22.30 -1.98 22.20
N LEU A 136 -21.97 -3.17 21.77
CA LEU A 136 -22.88 -4.09 21.08
C LEU A 136 -24.07 -4.53 21.94
N SER A 137 -24.08 -4.23 23.24
CA SER A 137 -25.20 -4.55 24.15
C SER A 137 -26.36 -3.57 24.04
N LYS A 138 -26.15 -2.41 23.44
CA LYS A 138 -27.18 -1.37 23.30
C LYS A 138 -28.12 -1.67 22.13
N LYS A 139 -29.42 -1.56 22.40
CA LYS A 139 -30.48 -1.81 21.39
C LYS A 139 -30.64 -0.69 20.35
N ASN A 140 -30.21 0.52 20.64
CA ASN A 140 -30.33 1.68 19.73
C ASN A 140 -28.96 2.01 19.15
N ASN A 141 -28.79 1.65 17.90
CA ASN A 141 -27.52 1.70 17.18
C ASN A 141 -27.49 2.88 16.21
N ASN A 142 -27.70 4.10 16.74
CA ASN A 142 -27.47 5.31 15.97
C ASN A 142 -26.01 5.72 16.14
N VAL A 143 -25.34 6.01 15.04
CA VAL A 143 -23.90 6.27 15.00
C VAL A 143 -23.67 7.61 14.32
N ALA A 144 -22.79 8.43 14.89
CA ALA A 144 -22.21 9.58 14.22
C ALA A 144 -20.76 9.23 13.81
N ILE A 145 -20.44 9.45 12.55
CA ILE A 145 -19.09 9.30 12.01
C ILE A 145 -18.58 10.69 11.65
N ILE A 146 -17.38 11.04 12.12
CA ILE A 146 -16.71 12.30 11.79
C ILE A 146 -15.45 11.96 11.00
N GLY A 147 -15.39 12.39 9.74
CA GLY A 147 -14.35 11.99 8.79
C GLY A 147 -14.59 10.60 8.19
N GLY A 148 -13.53 9.93 7.76
CA GLY A 148 -13.60 8.59 7.16
C GLY A 148 -14.24 8.58 5.78
N GLY A 149 -13.86 9.55 4.94
CA GLY A 149 -14.36 9.73 3.56
C GLY A 149 -14.19 8.51 2.66
N ASP A 150 -13.33 7.55 3.05
CA ASP A 150 -13.21 6.26 2.38
C ASP A 150 -14.46 5.36 2.51
N GLY A 151 -15.30 5.61 3.52
CA GLY A 151 -16.54 4.88 3.78
C GLY A 151 -16.37 3.51 4.45
N GLY A 152 -15.16 3.09 4.82
CA GLY A 152 -14.90 1.80 5.44
C GLY A 152 -15.59 1.65 6.80
N VAL A 153 -15.51 2.66 7.64
CA VAL A 153 -16.20 2.68 8.95
C VAL A 153 -17.72 2.72 8.76
N ALA A 154 -18.23 3.50 7.80
CA ALA A 154 -19.65 3.53 7.48
C ALA A 154 -20.16 2.14 7.02
N ARG A 155 -19.38 1.44 6.20
CA ARG A 155 -19.66 0.06 5.81
C ARG A 155 -19.67 -0.87 7.03
N ALA A 156 -18.66 -0.76 7.91
CA ALA A 156 -18.61 -1.57 9.13
C ALA A 156 -19.83 -1.36 10.03
N CYS A 157 -20.31 -0.13 10.17
CA CYS A 157 -21.55 0.17 10.88
C CYS A 157 -22.77 -0.52 10.26
N LEU A 158 -22.90 -0.46 8.93
CA LEU A 158 -24.00 -1.15 8.23
C LEU A 158 -23.93 -2.67 8.40
N GLU A 159 -22.74 -3.27 8.31
CA GLU A 159 -22.52 -4.71 8.49
C GLU A 159 -22.84 -5.18 9.91
N ASN A 160 -22.75 -4.30 10.90
CA ASN A 160 -23.12 -4.56 12.29
C ASN A 160 -24.54 -4.05 12.67
N ASN A 161 -25.42 -3.87 11.68
CA ASN A 161 -26.81 -3.55 11.85
C ASN A 161 -27.10 -2.22 12.56
N SER A 162 -26.26 -1.20 12.37
CA SER A 162 -26.59 0.16 12.81
C SER A 162 -27.92 0.61 12.21
N ASN A 163 -28.76 1.25 13.03
CA ASN A 163 -30.10 1.68 12.62
C ASN A 163 -30.06 2.92 11.75
N TYR A 164 -29.22 3.87 12.16
CA TYR A 164 -29.07 5.15 11.49
C TYR A 164 -27.62 5.65 11.66
N ILE A 165 -27.07 6.26 10.61
CA ILE A 165 -25.71 6.76 10.56
C ILE A 165 -25.73 8.19 10.06
N ASP A 166 -25.33 9.15 10.91
CA ASP A 166 -24.99 10.50 10.52
C ASP A 166 -23.50 10.55 10.18
N TRP A 167 -23.18 10.82 8.92
CA TRP A 167 -21.81 10.83 8.44
C TRP A 167 -21.40 12.26 8.04
N PHE A 168 -20.49 12.82 8.81
CA PHE A 168 -19.94 14.17 8.63
C PHE A 168 -18.58 14.05 7.97
N GLU A 169 -18.44 14.55 6.75
CA GLU A 169 -17.18 14.53 6.01
C GLU A 169 -16.87 15.94 5.51
N LEU A 170 -15.60 16.35 5.69
CA LEU A 170 -15.14 17.67 5.30
C LEU A 170 -15.00 17.78 3.77
N ASP A 171 -14.59 16.69 3.12
CA ASP A 171 -14.25 16.68 1.72
C ASP A 171 -15.10 15.66 0.93
N PRO A 172 -16.19 16.08 0.30
CA PRO A 172 -17.02 15.21 -0.52
C PRO A 172 -16.26 14.62 -1.73
N GLU A 173 -15.18 15.27 -2.20
CA GLU A 173 -14.38 14.77 -3.33
C GLU A 173 -13.61 13.51 -2.94
N ILE A 174 -13.23 13.35 -1.66
CA ILE A 174 -12.66 12.09 -1.13
C ILE A 174 -13.68 10.96 -1.23
N VAL A 175 -14.92 11.21 -0.84
CA VAL A 175 -15.99 10.20 -0.93
C VAL A 175 -16.23 9.79 -2.38
N ASP A 176 -16.27 10.75 -3.28
CA ASP A 176 -16.52 10.49 -4.70
C ASP A 176 -15.38 9.69 -5.35
N VAL A 177 -14.12 10.02 -5.06
CA VAL A 177 -12.97 9.28 -5.59
C VAL A 177 -12.92 7.86 -5.03
N CYS A 178 -13.26 7.67 -3.76
CA CYS A 178 -13.35 6.34 -3.13
C CYS A 178 -14.47 5.51 -3.76
N TYR A 179 -15.62 6.09 -4.07
CA TYR A 179 -16.69 5.39 -4.79
C TYR A 179 -16.29 4.95 -6.19
N ARG A 180 -15.37 5.65 -6.86
CA ARG A 180 -14.86 5.26 -8.18
C ARG A 180 -13.80 4.17 -8.10
N HIS A 181 -12.84 4.31 -7.19
CA HIS A 181 -11.60 3.53 -7.21
C HIS A 181 -11.47 2.50 -6.08
N LEU A 182 -12.25 2.66 -4.99
CA LEU A 182 -12.23 1.78 -3.82
C LEU A 182 -13.61 1.14 -3.54
N PRO A 183 -14.29 0.58 -4.57
CA PRO A 183 -15.66 0.08 -4.41
C PRO A 183 -15.80 -1.05 -3.40
N LYS A 184 -14.72 -1.79 -3.11
CA LYS A 184 -14.73 -2.83 -2.08
C LYS A 184 -14.77 -2.26 -0.67
N VAL A 185 -14.09 -1.12 -0.45
CA VAL A 185 -14.05 -0.43 0.84
C VAL A 185 -15.42 0.15 1.17
N CYS A 186 -15.99 0.92 0.26
CA CYS A 186 -17.26 1.62 0.43
C CYS A 186 -18.50 0.84 -0.06
N SER A 187 -18.39 -0.50 -0.17
CA SER A 187 -19.52 -1.33 -0.60
C SER A 187 -20.74 -1.11 0.28
N LYS A 188 -21.93 -1.06 -0.35
CA LYS A 188 -23.24 -0.83 0.31
C LYS A 188 -23.46 0.59 0.86
N VAL A 189 -22.42 1.41 1.03
CA VAL A 189 -22.52 2.75 1.63
C VAL A 189 -23.35 3.68 0.74
N LYS A 190 -22.95 3.83 -0.52
CA LYS A 190 -23.60 4.71 -1.50
C LYS A 190 -25.12 4.46 -1.70
N LYS A 191 -25.55 3.22 -1.52
CA LYS A 191 -26.95 2.80 -1.76
C LYS A 191 -27.80 2.70 -0.48
N SER A 192 -27.22 3.01 0.67
CA SER A 192 -27.89 2.83 1.96
C SER A 192 -28.80 3.99 2.27
N ASN A 193 -30.07 3.69 2.58
CA ASN A 193 -31.01 4.66 3.11
C ASN A 193 -30.84 4.92 4.64
N LYS A 194 -29.92 4.22 5.27
CA LYS A 194 -29.59 4.38 6.69
C LYS A 194 -28.53 5.45 6.95
N ILE A 195 -27.88 5.94 5.89
CA ILE A 195 -26.79 6.93 5.99
C ILE A 195 -27.31 8.28 5.54
N LYS A 196 -27.11 9.28 6.36
CA LYS A 196 -27.25 10.69 6.01
C LYS A 196 -25.87 11.33 6.06
N THR A 197 -25.45 11.90 4.94
CA THR A 197 -24.17 12.60 4.82
C THR A 197 -24.34 14.10 5.00
N PHE A 198 -23.33 14.69 5.64
CA PHE A 198 -23.22 16.14 5.87
C PHE A 198 -21.82 16.57 5.41
N TRP A 199 -21.80 17.59 4.54
CA TRP A 199 -20.58 18.18 3.96
C TRP A 199 -20.25 19.52 4.59
#